data_1e7ed10e33a0641899a0bc6fd86ddf98
#
_entry.id   1e7ed10e33a0641899a0bc6fd86ddf98
#
_cell.length_a   1.000
_cell.length_b   1.000
_cell.length_c   1.000
_cell.angle_alpha   90.00
_cell.angle_beta   90.00
_cell.angle_gamma   90.00
#
_symmetry.space_group_name_H-M   'P 1'
#
loop_
_entity.id
_entity.type
_entity.pdbx_description
1 polymer ?
#
loop_
_entity_poly.entity_id
_entity_poly.type
_entity_poly.pdbx_seq_one_letter_code
_entity_poly.pdbx_strand_id
1 'polypeptide(L)'
;MPAYTWDEIPDEPVRPGVRRRAFGTGDAMLVLNYCEPGMDVRPHSHDFDQIAMITKGTAIYHIGDEPCEVGPGSIMLIPAGVEHYIEPTGTETVENIDVFVPARDDYMHLLEWLQPT
;
A
#
# COMPACT_ATOMS: atom_id res chain seq x y z
N MET A 1 -22.14 12.80 -8.05
CA MET A 1 -21.15 12.34 -7.08
C MET A 1 -20.02 11.63 -7.79
N PRO A 2 -18.82 12.08 -7.58
CA PRO A 2 -17.70 11.40 -8.19
C PRO A 2 -17.46 10.05 -7.52
N ALA A 3 -17.50 9.03 -8.34
CA ALA A 3 -17.13 7.67 -7.96
C ALA A 3 -16.09 7.21 -8.97
N TYR A 4 -15.08 6.52 -8.49
CA TYR A 4 -13.96 6.11 -9.31
C TYR A 4 -13.68 4.62 -9.14
N THR A 5 -13.12 4.02 -10.17
CA THR A 5 -12.50 2.69 -10.02
C THR A 5 -11.00 2.87 -10.01
N TRP A 6 -10.28 1.94 -9.42
CA TRP A 6 -8.83 2.02 -9.35
C TRP A 6 -8.19 2.18 -10.74
N ASP A 7 -8.77 1.57 -11.77
CA ASP A 7 -8.24 1.64 -13.13
C ASP A 7 -8.20 3.06 -13.70
N GLU A 8 -9.05 3.94 -13.19
CA GLU A 8 -9.12 5.33 -13.64
C GLU A 8 -8.05 6.21 -13.01
N ILE A 9 -7.39 5.71 -11.97
CA ILE A 9 -6.42 6.48 -11.19
C ILE A 9 -5.03 6.26 -11.77
N PRO A 10 -4.26 7.33 -12.03
CA PRO A 10 -2.89 7.19 -12.51
C PRO A 10 -2.05 6.34 -11.58
N ASP A 11 -1.26 5.42 -12.12
CA ASP A 11 -0.32 4.67 -11.32
C ASP A 11 1.08 5.31 -11.38
N GLU A 12 1.84 5.10 -10.32
CA GLU A 12 3.21 5.58 -10.19
C GLU A 12 4.15 4.39 -10.00
N PRO A 13 5.15 4.23 -10.87
CA PRO A 13 6.20 3.25 -10.63
C PRO A 13 7.02 3.68 -9.41
N VAL A 14 7.26 2.75 -8.49
CA VAL A 14 8.01 3.03 -7.26
C VAL A 14 9.43 2.49 -7.37
N ARG A 15 9.55 1.23 -7.76
CA ARG A 15 10.81 0.50 -7.95
C ARG A 15 10.51 -0.80 -8.70
N PRO A 16 11.51 -1.58 -9.13
CA PRO A 16 11.24 -2.82 -9.84
C PRO A 16 10.23 -3.72 -9.12
N GLY A 17 9.13 -4.04 -9.81
CA GLY A 17 8.06 -4.89 -9.30
C GLY A 17 7.07 -4.21 -8.39
N VAL A 18 7.15 -2.89 -8.19
CA VAL A 18 6.22 -2.15 -7.31
C VAL A 18 5.71 -0.90 -8.00
N ARG A 19 4.40 -0.74 -8.05
CA ARG A 19 3.71 0.49 -8.49
C ARG A 19 2.54 0.76 -7.56
N ARG A 20 2.03 1.98 -7.59
CA ARG A 20 0.96 2.37 -6.67
C ARG A 20 0.00 3.38 -7.28
N ARG A 21 -1.20 3.42 -6.69
CA ARG A 21 -2.25 4.41 -6.97
C ARG A 21 -2.77 4.90 -5.63
N ALA A 22 -3.21 6.14 -5.55
CA ALA A 22 -3.74 6.68 -4.30
C ALA A 22 -5.06 7.41 -4.51
N PHE A 23 -5.90 7.35 -3.50
CA PHE A 23 -7.20 8.02 -3.45
C PHE A 23 -7.41 8.55 -2.03
N GLY A 24 -7.90 9.77 -1.93
CA GLY A 24 -8.21 10.34 -0.62
C GLY A 24 -8.12 11.86 -0.59
N THR A 25 -7.96 12.35 0.62
CA THR A 25 -7.80 13.78 0.92
C THR A 25 -6.65 13.94 1.90
N GLY A 26 -6.42 15.16 2.37
CA GLY A 26 -5.42 15.41 3.42
C GLY A 26 -5.77 14.77 4.75
N ASP A 27 -7.05 14.41 4.97
CA ASP A 27 -7.51 13.81 6.22
C ASP A 27 -7.44 12.29 6.24
N ALA A 28 -7.53 11.66 5.06
CA ALA A 28 -7.49 10.20 4.94
C ALA A 28 -7.06 9.80 3.54
N MET A 29 -6.21 8.80 3.44
CA MET A 29 -5.65 8.35 2.18
C MET A 29 -5.62 6.83 2.11
N LEU A 30 -6.03 6.30 0.96
CA LEU A 30 -5.85 4.90 0.59
C LEU A 30 -4.76 4.81 -0.47
N VAL A 31 -3.83 3.90 -0.31
CA VAL A 31 -2.78 3.64 -1.30
C VAL A 31 -2.86 2.18 -1.73
N LEU A 32 -3.22 1.93 -2.97
CA LEU A 32 -3.21 0.59 -3.54
C LEU A 32 -1.84 0.32 -4.14
N ASN A 33 -1.13 -0.62 -3.54
CA ASN A 33 0.19 -1.06 -4.00
C ASN A 33 0.05 -2.36 -4.77
N TYR A 34 0.69 -2.42 -5.92
CA TYR A 34 0.82 -3.63 -6.72
C TYR A 34 2.23 -4.16 -6.51
N CYS A 35 2.32 -5.37 -5.96
CA CYS A 35 3.59 -6.00 -5.59
C CYS A 35 3.75 -7.28 -6.40
N GLU A 36 4.64 -7.26 -7.38
CA GLU A 36 4.87 -8.41 -8.24
C GLU A 36 5.81 -9.42 -7.58
N PRO A 37 5.63 -10.72 -7.84
CA PRO A 37 6.61 -11.71 -7.41
C PRO A 37 8.01 -11.34 -7.92
N GLY A 38 9.00 -11.45 -7.05
CA GLY A 38 10.37 -11.05 -7.39
C GLY A 38 10.66 -9.56 -7.28
N MET A 39 9.73 -8.80 -6.71
CA MET A 39 9.92 -7.35 -6.51
C MET A 39 11.17 -7.03 -5.70
N ASP A 40 11.67 -5.82 -5.90
CA ASP A 40 12.74 -5.25 -5.09
C ASP A 40 12.19 -4.95 -3.68
N VAL A 41 12.60 -5.75 -2.69
CA VAL A 41 12.11 -5.65 -1.32
C VAL A 41 12.87 -4.55 -0.57
N ARG A 42 12.14 -3.66 0.08
CA ARG A 42 12.71 -2.53 0.83
C ARG A 42 12.13 -2.45 2.24
N PRO A 43 12.83 -3.01 3.25
CA PRO A 43 12.44 -2.79 4.65
C PRO A 43 12.47 -1.29 4.97
N HIS A 44 11.42 -0.81 5.64
CA HIS A 44 11.30 0.61 5.99
C HIS A 44 10.44 0.79 7.24
N SER A 45 10.53 1.96 7.84
CA SER A 45 9.71 2.35 8.97
C SER A 45 9.33 3.82 8.83
N HIS A 46 8.30 4.23 9.56
CA HIS A 46 7.86 5.63 9.62
C HIS A 46 7.25 5.91 11.00
N ASP A 47 7.04 7.19 11.30
CA ASP A 47 6.63 7.63 12.63
C ASP A 47 5.12 7.74 12.82
N PHE A 48 4.36 7.01 12.02
CA PHE A 48 2.90 6.94 12.12
C PHE A 48 2.42 5.50 11.91
N ASP A 49 1.23 5.20 12.43
CA ASP A 49 0.62 3.88 12.27
C ASP A 49 0.13 3.69 10.83
N GLN A 50 0.13 2.45 10.40
CA GLN A 50 -0.38 2.05 9.09
C GLN A 50 -1.30 0.86 9.25
N ILE A 51 -2.44 0.89 8.57
CA ILE A 51 -3.29 -0.28 8.40
C ILE A 51 -3.06 -0.79 6.98
N ALA A 52 -2.86 -2.09 6.83
CA ALA A 52 -2.68 -2.73 5.53
C ALA A 52 -3.71 -3.81 5.32
N MET A 53 -4.20 -3.97 4.09
CA MET A 53 -5.19 -4.97 3.71
C MET A 53 -4.77 -5.63 2.42
N ILE A 54 -4.79 -6.96 2.39
CA ILE A 54 -4.54 -7.70 1.16
C ILE A 54 -5.88 -8.00 0.48
N THR A 55 -6.01 -7.63 -0.78
CA THR A 55 -7.22 -7.88 -1.58
C THR A 55 -6.99 -8.93 -2.66
N LYS A 56 -5.74 -9.16 -3.05
CA LYS A 56 -5.41 -10.15 -4.08
C LYS A 56 -3.99 -10.67 -3.86
N GLY A 57 -3.80 -11.96 -4.15
CA GLY A 57 -2.49 -12.59 -4.05
C GLY A 57 -2.14 -13.01 -2.63
N THR A 58 -1.00 -13.68 -2.50
CA THR A 58 -0.48 -14.17 -1.22
C THR A 58 0.93 -13.65 -1.00
N ALA A 59 1.28 -13.46 0.26
CA ALA A 59 2.58 -12.88 0.63
C ALA A 59 2.96 -13.26 2.05
N ILE A 60 4.20 -12.96 2.41
CA ILE A 60 4.64 -12.88 3.80
C ILE A 60 4.82 -11.39 4.09
N TYR A 61 4.11 -10.89 5.08
CA TYR A 61 4.26 -9.51 5.54
C TYR A 61 5.08 -9.52 6.81
N HIS A 62 6.25 -8.90 6.75
CA HIS A 62 7.18 -8.85 7.89
C HIS A 62 6.89 -7.57 8.68
N ILE A 63 6.50 -7.73 9.95
CA ILE A 63 6.21 -6.62 10.86
C ILE A 63 7.12 -6.77 12.07
N GLY A 64 8.17 -5.95 12.15
CA GLY A 64 9.23 -6.15 13.11
C GLY A 64 9.88 -7.50 12.86
N ASP A 65 10.01 -8.31 13.91
CA ASP A 65 10.60 -9.64 13.81
C ASP A 65 9.58 -10.74 13.49
N GLU A 66 8.30 -10.37 13.22
CA GLU A 66 7.22 -11.32 13.04
C GLU A 66 6.85 -11.48 11.56
N PRO A 67 7.11 -12.65 10.96
CA PRO A 67 6.62 -12.94 9.62
C PRO A 67 5.16 -13.41 9.70
N CYS A 68 4.29 -12.77 8.90
CA CYS A 68 2.87 -13.07 8.85
C CYS A 68 2.49 -13.57 7.47
N GLU A 69 1.97 -14.78 7.35
CA GLU A 69 1.41 -15.26 6.09
C GLU A 69 0.07 -14.56 5.86
N VAL A 70 -0.07 -13.91 4.71
CA VAL A 70 -1.26 -13.11 4.40
C VAL A 70 -1.80 -13.44 3.01
N GLY A 71 -3.09 -13.21 2.83
CA GLY A 71 -3.80 -13.40 1.58
C GLY A 71 -5.06 -12.54 1.56
N PRO A 72 -5.93 -12.73 0.55
CA PRO A 72 -7.14 -11.91 0.43
C PRO A 72 -7.97 -11.94 1.71
N GLY A 73 -8.31 -10.76 2.23
CA GLY A 73 -9.04 -10.60 3.48
C GLY A 73 -8.16 -10.41 4.71
N SER A 74 -6.84 -10.56 4.59
CA SER A 74 -5.94 -10.27 5.73
C SER A 74 -5.87 -8.78 5.99
N ILE A 75 -5.89 -8.42 7.27
CA ILE A 75 -5.70 -7.03 7.72
C ILE A 75 -4.57 -7.01 8.75
N MET A 76 -3.75 -5.96 8.70
CA MET A 76 -2.58 -5.84 9.56
C MET A 76 -2.49 -4.45 10.14
N LEU A 77 -2.03 -4.34 11.38
CA LEU A 77 -1.67 -3.08 12.00
C LEU A 77 -0.16 -3.01 12.08
N ILE A 78 0.41 -1.97 11.50
CA ILE A 78 1.84 -1.70 11.54
C ILE A 78 2.05 -0.47 12.40
N PRO A 79 2.54 -0.66 13.64
CA PRO A 79 2.74 0.47 14.55
C PRO A 79 3.84 1.42 14.08
N ALA A 80 3.72 2.68 14.48
CA ALA A 80 4.76 3.69 14.23
C ALA A 80 6.13 3.18 14.70
N GLY A 81 7.15 3.41 13.90
CA GLY A 81 8.53 3.06 14.22
C GLY A 81 8.92 1.59 13.99
N VAL A 82 7.96 0.74 13.65
CA VAL A 82 8.25 -0.69 13.43
C VAL A 82 8.64 -0.92 11.97
N GLU A 83 9.81 -1.52 11.76
CA GLU A 83 10.27 -1.87 10.42
C GLU A 83 9.37 -2.93 9.80
N HIS A 84 9.04 -2.76 8.53
CA HIS A 84 8.15 -3.68 7.83
C HIS A 84 8.45 -3.75 6.34
N TYR A 85 8.06 -4.87 5.74
CA TYR A 85 8.14 -5.08 4.29
C TYR A 85 7.30 -6.28 3.89
N ILE A 86 6.98 -6.38 2.59
CA ILE A 86 6.15 -7.45 2.04
C ILE A 86 6.94 -8.25 1.00
N GLU A 87 6.74 -9.57 1.01
CA GLU A 87 7.32 -10.49 0.03
C GLU A 87 6.21 -11.34 -0.59
N PRO A 88 5.84 -11.10 -1.86
CA PRO A 88 4.91 -11.98 -2.57
C PRO A 88 5.42 -13.42 -2.61
N THR A 89 4.51 -14.37 -2.36
CA THR A 89 4.87 -15.81 -2.30
C THR A 89 4.28 -16.64 -3.43
N GLY A 90 3.26 -16.12 -4.13
CA GLY A 90 2.63 -16.83 -5.23
C GLY A 90 3.18 -16.41 -6.58
N THR A 91 2.37 -16.63 -7.62
CA THR A 91 2.72 -16.28 -8.99
C THR A 91 1.96 -15.06 -9.50
N GLU A 92 0.96 -14.60 -8.76
CA GLU A 92 0.19 -13.41 -9.17
C GLU A 92 0.65 -12.15 -8.42
N THR A 93 0.37 -11.00 -9.01
CA THR A 93 0.62 -9.71 -8.38
C THR A 93 -0.22 -9.59 -7.12
N VAL A 94 0.41 -9.17 -6.02
CA VAL A 94 -0.28 -8.92 -4.75
C VAL A 94 -0.83 -7.50 -4.78
N GLU A 95 -2.11 -7.35 -4.39
CA GLU A 95 -2.71 -6.04 -4.22
C GLU A 95 -2.90 -5.78 -2.74
N ASN A 96 -2.19 -4.76 -2.26
CA ASN A 96 -2.19 -4.36 -0.85
C ASN A 96 -2.66 -2.90 -0.76
N ILE A 97 -3.70 -2.67 0.05
CA ILE A 97 -4.19 -1.32 0.31
C ILE A 97 -3.70 -0.87 1.67
N ASP A 98 -2.99 0.25 1.68
CA ASP A 98 -2.56 0.92 2.90
C ASP A 98 -3.51 2.06 3.22
N VAL A 99 -3.83 2.22 4.51
CA VAL A 99 -4.70 3.29 4.99
C VAL A 99 -3.88 4.21 5.90
N PHE A 100 -3.85 5.49 5.57
CA PHE A 100 -3.17 6.53 6.36
C PHE A 100 -4.15 7.60 6.81
N VAL A 101 -4.24 7.83 8.11
CA VAL A 101 -5.11 8.83 8.74
C VAL A 101 -4.31 9.56 9.81
N PRO A 102 -3.94 10.83 9.59
CA PRO A 102 -4.13 11.63 8.36
C PRO A 102 -3.30 11.11 7.19
N ALA A 103 -3.50 11.68 6.01
CA ALA A 103 -2.72 11.34 4.85
C ALA A 103 -1.24 11.64 5.07
N ARG A 104 -0.37 10.87 4.40
CA ARG A 104 1.08 11.10 4.44
C ARG A 104 1.43 12.29 3.57
N ASP A 105 2.21 13.22 4.12
CA ASP A 105 2.65 14.41 3.37
C ASP A 105 3.49 14.03 2.15
N ASP A 106 4.33 13.02 2.28
CA ASP A 106 5.22 12.58 1.20
C ASP A 106 4.50 11.84 0.07
N TYR A 107 3.20 11.55 0.22
CA TYR A 107 2.37 10.92 -0.80
C TYR A 107 1.30 11.84 -1.37
N MET A 108 1.24 13.10 -0.95
CA MET A 108 0.19 14.03 -1.40
C MET A 108 0.22 14.27 -2.91
N HIS A 109 1.40 14.16 -3.55
CA HIS A 109 1.51 14.27 -5.01
C HIS A 109 0.67 13.22 -5.75
N LEU A 110 0.40 12.08 -5.10
CA LEU A 110 -0.41 11.02 -5.70
C LEU A 110 -1.89 11.39 -5.81
N LEU A 111 -2.32 12.45 -5.14
CA LEU A 111 -3.71 12.94 -5.16
C LEU A 111 -3.93 14.10 -6.16
N GLU A 112 -2.90 14.57 -6.85
CA GLU A 112 -3.00 15.72 -7.75
C GLU A 112 -3.96 15.49 -8.93
N TRP A 113 -4.16 14.23 -9.32
CA TRP A 113 -5.11 13.88 -10.36
C TRP A 113 -6.57 14.15 -9.95
N LEU A 114 -6.86 14.15 -8.64
CA LEU A 114 -8.19 14.37 -8.08
C LEU A 114 -8.40 15.86 -7.90
N GLN A 115 -8.96 16.50 -8.93
CA GLN A 115 -9.16 17.94 -8.90
C GLN A 115 -10.44 18.29 -8.15
N PRO A 116 -10.39 19.24 -7.21
CA PRO A 116 -11.61 19.77 -6.61
C PRO A 116 -12.42 20.53 -7.66
N THR A 117 -13.71 20.39 -7.60
CA THR A 117 -14.63 21.08 -8.49
C THR A 117 -15.17 22.35 -7.87
#